data_c0cc9ab3e137b4e5997cdcee0fc41ebd
#
_entry.id   c0cc9ab3e137b4e5997cdcee0fc41ebd
#
_cell.length_a   1.000
_cell.length_b   1.000
_cell.length_c   1.000
_cell.angle_alpha   90.00
_cell.angle_beta   90.00
_cell.angle_gamma   90.00
#
_symmetry.space_group_name_H-M   'P 1'
#
loop_
_entity.id
_entity.type
_entity.pdbx_description
1 polymer ?
#
loop_
_entity_poly.entity_id
_entity_poly.type
_entity_poly.pdbx_seq_one_letter_code
_entity_poly.pdbx_strand_id
1 'polypeptide(L)'
;MILAGGRSLRMGRDKAWLESEAQPLLLRQLGILEQAGLRSIAVAAGPENRPPLPPTPAGIPLLRDRFADLGPMAGVEAGLGWAHPRFPNGWTLLVAVDLPELSVEWLQQLIARIAPGKGCVPIYQGRLEPLAAIYPNLAWTIAQEHLEKQKASVQAFCRRGLETGWMSLWELSDQDHRALTNWNTPLDWPVAQAQRGP
;
A
#
# COMPACT_ATOMS: atom_id res chain seq x y z
N MET A 1 5.09 2.51 -3.82
CA MET A 1 3.91 2.10 -4.60
C MET A 1 2.65 2.29 -3.77
N ILE A 2 1.54 2.72 -4.39
CA ILE A 2 0.24 2.83 -3.73
C ILE A 2 -0.67 1.68 -4.17
N LEU A 3 -1.31 0.98 -3.22
CA LEU A 3 -2.36 0.00 -3.49
C LEU A 3 -3.71 0.71 -3.51
N ALA A 4 -4.27 0.88 -4.69
CA ALA A 4 -5.56 1.52 -4.91
C ALA A 4 -6.61 0.56 -5.53
N GLY A 5 -6.32 -0.72 -5.68
CA GLY A 5 -7.12 -1.75 -6.38
C GLY A 5 -8.33 -2.31 -5.64
N GLY A 6 -8.58 -1.94 -4.39
CA GLY A 6 -9.64 -2.52 -3.57
C GLY A 6 -11.05 -2.26 -4.09
N ARG A 7 -11.92 -3.28 -4.04
CA ARG A 7 -13.37 -3.13 -4.28
C ARG A 7 -14.00 -2.47 -3.04
N SER A 8 -14.20 -1.15 -3.07
CA SER A 8 -14.79 -0.38 -1.95
C SER A 8 -16.31 -0.60 -1.82
N LEU A 9 -16.76 -1.86 -1.87
CA LEU A 9 -18.18 -2.24 -1.92
C LEU A 9 -19.01 -1.73 -0.73
N ARG A 10 -18.38 -1.52 0.43
CA ARG A 10 -19.06 -1.09 1.66
C ARG A 10 -19.23 0.43 1.77
N MET A 11 -18.42 1.20 1.04
CA MET A 11 -18.39 2.67 1.13
C MET A 11 -19.27 3.35 0.08
N GLY A 12 -19.83 2.61 -0.90
CA GLY A 12 -20.56 3.19 -2.03
C GLY A 12 -19.74 4.12 -2.95
N ARG A 13 -18.49 4.41 -2.53
CA ARG A 13 -17.50 5.20 -3.28
C ARG A 13 -16.15 4.53 -3.22
N ASP A 14 -15.35 4.73 -4.25
CA ASP A 14 -13.98 4.26 -4.29
C ASP A 14 -13.11 5.08 -3.32
N LYS A 15 -12.36 4.38 -2.45
CA LYS A 15 -11.51 5.00 -1.43
C LYS A 15 -10.45 5.95 -2.02
N ALA A 16 -10.00 5.70 -3.26
CA ALA A 16 -9.06 6.56 -3.96
C ALA A 16 -9.61 7.97 -4.23
N TRP A 17 -10.95 8.10 -4.31
CA TRP A 17 -11.66 9.36 -4.51
C TRP A 17 -12.12 10.03 -3.21
N LEU A 18 -11.94 9.39 -2.05
CA LEU A 18 -12.23 10.05 -0.79
C LEU A 18 -11.28 11.23 -0.61
N GLU A 19 -11.82 12.34 -0.12
CA GLU A 19 -11.05 13.56 0.04
C GLU A 19 -10.51 13.70 1.47
N SER A 20 -9.25 14.05 1.57
CA SER A 20 -8.60 14.54 2.76
C SER A 20 -7.90 15.85 2.41
N GLU A 21 -8.09 16.91 3.22
CA GLU A 21 -7.50 18.22 2.98
C GLU A 21 -7.83 18.78 1.57
N ALA A 22 -9.11 18.60 1.14
CA ALA A 22 -9.63 19.07 -0.16
C ALA A 22 -8.99 18.41 -1.41
N GLN A 23 -8.34 17.26 -1.26
CA GLN A 23 -7.81 16.49 -2.40
C GLN A 23 -8.10 15.00 -2.25
N PRO A 24 -8.21 14.23 -3.38
CA PRO A 24 -8.37 12.78 -3.34
C PRO A 24 -7.22 12.09 -2.58
N LEU A 25 -7.55 11.07 -1.77
CA LEU A 25 -6.55 10.31 -1.00
C LEU A 25 -5.41 9.78 -1.88
N LEU A 26 -5.71 9.33 -3.11
CA LEU A 26 -4.66 8.88 -4.02
C LEU A 26 -3.63 9.97 -4.30
N LEU A 27 -4.09 11.20 -4.58
CA LEU A 27 -3.18 12.31 -4.89
C LEU A 27 -2.39 12.75 -3.64
N ARG A 28 -3.05 12.76 -2.48
CA ARG A 28 -2.39 13.02 -1.20
C ARG A 28 -1.26 12.00 -0.94
N GLN A 29 -1.55 10.71 -1.12
CA GLN A 29 -0.55 9.65 -0.94
C GLN A 29 0.62 9.78 -1.92
N LEU A 30 0.36 10.13 -3.18
CA LEU A 30 1.43 10.40 -4.17
C LEU A 30 2.34 11.53 -3.69
N GLY A 31 1.77 12.64 -3.24
CA GLY A 31 2.53 13.78 -2.71
C GLY A 31 3.39 13.41 -1.49
N ILE A 32 2.87 12.60 -0.56
CA ILE A 32 3.63 12.12 0.60
C ILE A 32 4.81 11.23 0.18
N LEU A 33 4.62 10.32 -0.79
CA LEU A 33 5.72 9.49 -1.30
C LEU A 33 6.82 10.34 -1.97
N GLU A 34 6.44 11.34 -2.75
CA GLU A 34 7.39 12.29 -3.38
C GLU A 34 8.17 13.09 -2.34
N GLN A 35 7.48 13.63 -1.32
CA GLN A 35 8.10 14.37 -0.21
C GLN A 35 9.02 13.50 0.64
N ALA A 36 8.70 12.20 0.78
CA ALA A 36 9.59 11.23 1.42
C ALA A 36 10.84 10.88 0.58
N GLY A 37 11.00 11.49 -0.60
CA GLY A 37 12.17 11.33 -1.48
C GLY A 37 12.06 10.18 -2.48
N LEU A 38 10.91 9.51 -2.58
CA LEU A 38 10.71 8.43 -3.55
C LEU A 38 10.52 8.98 -4.96
N ARG A 39 11.27 8.48 -5.94
CA ARG A 39 11.26 8.96 -7.33
C ARG A 39 10.61 7.98 -8.30
N SER A 40 10.68 6.70 -8.04
CA SER A 40 10.01 5.65 -8.83
C SER A 40 8.71 5.27 -8.15
N ILE A 41 7.60 5.88 -8.58
CA ILE A 41 6.29 5.66 -7.99
C ILE A 41 5.37 4.99 -9.02
N ALA A 42 4.57 4.02 -8.57
CA ALA A 42 3.54 3.37 -9.36
C ALA A 42 2.28 3.18 -8.50
N VAL A 43 1.13 2.99 -9.16
CA VAL A 43 -0.15 2.71 -8.51
C VAL A 43 -0.65 1.34 -8.97
N ALA A 44 -0.84 0.41 -8.03
CA ALA A 44 -1.58 -0.83 -8.29
C ALA A 44 -3.07 -0.51 -8.32
N ALA A 45 -3.61 -0.47 -9.53
CA ALA A 45 -4.95 0.02 -9.82
C ALA A 45 -6.02 -1.08 -9.80
N GLY A 46 -5.66 -2.33 -9.45
CA GLY A 46 -6.60 -3.44 -9.44
C GLY A 46 -6.94 -4.00 -10.83
N PRO A 47 -8.05 -4.76 -10.95
CA PRO A 47 -8.44 -5.38 -12.21
C PRO A 47 -8.89 -4.35 -13.26
N GLU A 48 -8.89 -4.72 -14.54
CA GLU A 48 -9.23 -3.81 -15.65
C GLU A 48 -10.66 -3.28 -15.60
N ASN A 49 -11.60 -4.09 -15.14
CA ASN A 49 -13.02 -3.75 -15.04
C ASN A 49 -13.39 -2.83 -13.87
N ARG A 50 -12.39 -2.27 -13.18
CA ARG A 50 -12.58 -1.34 -12.09
C ARG A 50 -12.95 0.05 -12.60
N PRO A 51 -13.78 0.83 -11.84
CA PRO A 51 -13.99 2.26 -12.11
C PRO A 51 -12.68 3.04 -12.19
N PRO A 52 -12.59 4.12 -12.99
CA PRO A 52 -11.37 4.90 -13.12
C PRO A 52 -10.93 5.51 -11.78
N LEU A 53 -9.62 5.56 -11.58
CA LEU A 53 -8.99 6.27 -10.47
C LEU A 53 -9.00 7.79 -10.72
N PRO A 54 -8.78 8.60 -9.67
CA PRO A 54 -8.43 10.01 -9.85
C PRO A 54 -7.30 10.16 -10.86
N PRO A 55 -7.32 11.18 -11.73
CA PRO A 55 -6.23 11.45 -12.66
C PRO A 55 -4.91 11.60 -11.89
N THR A 56 -3.92 10.77 -12.23
CA THR A 56 -2.59 10.84 -11.64
C THR A 56 -1.67 11.76 -12.45
N PRO A 57 -0.63 12.34 -11.85
CA PRO A 57 0.39 13.08 -12.58
C PRO A 57 0.98 12.24 -13.72
N ALA A 58 1.41 12.93 -14.80
CA ALA A 58 2.02 12.26 -15.94
C ALA A 58 3.26 11.46 -15.53
N GLY A 59 3.42 10.28 -16.11
CA GLY A 59 4.57 9.41 -15.85
C GLY A 59 4.40 8.42 -14.69
N ILE A 60 3.29 8.47 -13.94
CA ILE A 60 2.98 7.47 -12.91
C ILE A 60 2.23 6.29 -13.54
N PRO A 61 2.85 5.09 -13.63
CA PRO A 61 2.18 3.93 -14.22
C PRO A 61 1.06 3.40 -13.33
N LEU A 62 -0.05 3.02 -13.97
CA LEU A 62 -1.15 2.30 -13.36
C LEU A 62 -0.98 0.81 -13.67
N LEU A 63 -0.67 0.02 -12.63
CA LEU A 63 -0.46 -1.41 -12.74
C LEU A 63 -1.77 -2.16 -12.58
N ARG A 64 -2.02 -3.15 -13.45
CA ARG A 64 -3.21 -4.00 -13.39
C ARG A 64 -2.88 -5.32 -12.73
N ASP A 65 -3.86 -5.86 -12.01
CA ASP A 65 -3.76 -7.17 -11.38
C ASP A 65 -3.63 -8.26 -12.46
N ARG A 66 -2.60 -9.08 -12.36
CA ARG A 66 -2.39 -10.24 -13.24
C ARG A 66 -3.20 -11.46 -12.79
N PHE A 67 -3.57 -11.50 -11.51
CA PHE A 67 -4.33 -12.55 -10.88
C PHE A 67 -5.68 -11.99 -10.42
N ALA A 68 -6.75 -12.40 -11.08
CA ALA A 68 -8.08 -11.91 -10.75
C ALA A 68 -8.55 -12.38 -9.37
N ASP A 69 -9.30 -11.52 -8.69
CA ASP A 69 -10.04 -11.82 -7.45
C ASP A 69 -9.21 -12.32 -6.25
N LEU A 70 -7.88 -12.17 -6.28
CA LEU A 70 -6.99 -12.54 -5.18
C LEU A 70 -6.67 -11.36 -4.22
N GLY A 71 -7.48 -10.31 -4.28
CA GLY A 71 -7.45 -9.20 -3.33
C GLY A 71 -6.12 -8.43 -3.31
N PRO A 72 -5.73 -7.86 -2.16
CA PRO A 72 -4.53 -7.01 -2.08
C PRO A 72 -3.23 -7.70 -2.48
N MET A 73 -3.17 -9.04 -2.38
CA MET A 73 -1.98 -9.80 -2.75
C MET A 73 -1.68 -9.71 -4.26
N ALA A 74 -2.71 -9.61 -5.11
CA ALA A 74 -2.52 -9.38 -6.55
C ALA A 74 -1.85 -8.03 -6.83
N GLY A 75 -2.25 -6.99 -6.10
CA GLY A 75 -1.60 -5.68 -6.19
C GLY A 75 -0.16 -5.67 -5.66
N VAL A 76 0.14 -6.44 -4.61
CA VAL A 76 1.52 -6.65 -4.12
C VAL A 76 2.38 -7.29 -5.19
N GLU A 77 1.90 -8.37 -5.81
CA GLU A 77 2.61 -9.05 -6.90
C GLU A 77 2.83 -8.13 -8.10
N ALA A 78 1.80 -7.41 -8.55
CA ALA A 78 1.90 -6.48 -9.67
C ALA A 78 2.98 -5.41 -9.44
N GLY A 79 3.05 -4.87 -8.23
CA GLY A 79 4.05 -3.88 -7.87
C GLY A 79 5.46 -4.44 -7.79
N LEU A 80 5.65 -5.58 -7.15
CA LEU A 80 6.95 -6.25 -7.11
C LEU A 80 7.41 -6.66 -8.52
N GLY A 81 6.48 -7.12 -9.38
CA GLY A 81 6.76 -7.47 -10.77
C GLY A 81 7.13 -6.26 -11.64
N TRP A 82 6.59 -5.10 -11.34
CA TRP A 82 7.00 -3.86 -11.98
C TRP A 82 8.38 -3.39 -11.52
N ALA A 83 8.67 -3.53 -10.22
CA ALA A 83 9.90 -3.05 -9.60
C ALA A 83 11.10 -3.98 -9.84
N HIS A 84 10.91 -5.30 -9.79
CA HIS A 84 11.98 -6.29 -9.84
C HIS A 84 12.90 -6.17 -11.06
N PRO A 85 12.41 -6.08 -12.31
CA PRO A 85 13.29 -5.97 -13.48
C PRO A 85 14.01 -4.62 -13.57
N ARG A 86 13.52 -3.59 -12.87
CA ARG A 86 14.11 -2.24 -12.84
C ARG A 86 15.16 -2.09 -11.74
N PHE A 87 14.89 -2.73 -10.60
CA PHE A 87 15.68 -2.61 -9.37
C PHE A 87 15.76 -3.98 -8.68
N PRO A 88 16.47 -4.98 -9.26
CA PRO A 88 16.43 -6.36 -8.78
C PRO A 88 16.86 -6.50 -7.31
N ASN A 89 17.86 -5.76 -6.88
CA ASN A 89 18.36 -5.76 -5.50
C ASN A 89 17.77 -4.63 -4.62
N GLY A 90 16.73 -3.97 -5.12
CA GLY A 90 16.05 -2.86 -4.44
C GLY A 90 14.89 -3.33 -3.57
N TRP A 91 14.13 -2.34 -3.13
CA TRP A 91 12.96 -2.53 -2.28
C TRP A 91 11.76 -1.78 -2.84
N THR A 92 10.60 -2.34 -2.62
CA THR A 92 9.31 -1.69 -2.88
C THR A 92 8.65 -1.32 -1.56
N LEU A 93 8.58 -0.01 -1.28
CA LEU A 93 7.68 0.52 -0.25
C LEU A 93 6.26 0.47 -0.80
N LEU A 94 5.37 -0.14 -0.04
CA LEU A 94 3.98 -0.37 -0.41
C LEU A 94 3.08 0.20 0.67
N VAL A 95 2.12 1.04 0.26
CA VAL A 95 1.12 1.64 1.14
C VAL A 95 -0.28 1.51 0.56
N ALA A 96 -1.27 1.26 1.40
CA ALA A 96 -2.68 1.31 1.01
C ALA A 96 -3.12 2.76 0.81
N VAL A 97 -4.05 2.99 -0.13
CA VAL A 97 -4.57 4.33 -0.43
C VAL A 97 -5.39 4.92 0.71
N ASP A 98 -5.97 4.07 1.57
CA ASP A 98 -6.92 4.43 2.62
C ASP A 98 -6.28 4.74 3.99
N LEU A 99 -5.06 5.25 3.99
CA LEU A 99 -4.29 5.66 5.17
C LEU A 99 -4.21 7.20 5.24
N PRO A 100 -5.27 7.91 5.65
CA PRO A 100 -5.31 9.38 5.60
C PRO A 100 -4.30 10.05 6.53
N GLU A 101 -3.93 9.39 7.64
CA GLU A 101 -3.00 9.91 8.65
C GLU A 101 -1.53 9.56 8.34
N LEU A 102 -1.25 8.89 7.21
CA LEU A 102 0.12 8.59 6.81
C LEU A 102 0.92 9.87 6.61
N SER A 103 2.15 9.92 7.13
CA SER A 103 3.02 11.08 7.03
C SER A 103 4.39 10.76 6.45
N VAL A 104 5.11 11.79 6.04
CA VAL A 104 6.49 11.69 5.53
C VAL A 104 7.42 11.13 6.60
N GLU A 105 7.29 11.59 7.84
CA GLU A 105 8.10 11.15 8.97
C GLU A 105 7.92 9.67 9.26
N TRP A 106 6.67 9.19 9.21
CA TRP A 106 6.37 7.77 9.38
C TRP A 106 7.03 6.92 8.29
N LEU A 107 6.94 7.36 7.02
CA LEU A 107 7.61 6.68 5.91
C LEU A 107 9.13 6.66 6.06
N GLN A 108 9.73 7.76 6.50
CA GLN A 108 11.16 7.85 6.75
C GLN A 108 11.62 6.89 7.85
N GLN A 109 10.82 6.75 8.93
CA GLN A 109 11.10 5.76 9.96
C GLN A 109 11.05 4.33 9.41
N LEU A 110 10.09 4.00 8.55
CA LEU A 110 10.01 2.68 7.92
C LEU A 110 11.19 2.45 6.97
N ILE A 111 11.55 3.45 6.15
CA ILE A 111 12.69 3.39 5.21
C ILE A 111 14.01 3.18 5.97
N ALA A 112 14.20 3.81 7.12
CA ALA A 112 15.39 3.66 7.94
C ALA A 112 15.61 2.24 8.49
N ARG A 113 14.62 1.36 8.37
CA ARG A 113 14.68 -0.06 8.81
C ARG A 113 15.06 -1.04 7.70
N ILE A 114 15.35 -0.54 6.51
CA ILE A 114 15.83 -1.37 5.39
C ILE A 114 17.19 -1.97 5.76
N ALA A 115 17.34 -3.27 5.51
CA ALA A 115 18.61 -3.98 5.63
C ALA A 115 18.88 -4.76 4.33
N PRO A 116 20.15 -5.06 3.99
CA PRO A 116 20.48 -5.80 2.78
C PRO A 116 19.67 -7.11 2.66
N GLY A 117 18.93 -7.25 1.54
CA GLY A 117 18.11 -8.43 1.27
C GLY A 117 16.86 -8.60 2.13
N LYS A 118 16.59 -7.67 3.06
CA LYS A 118 15.43 -7.75 3.96
C LYS A 118 14.49 -6.57 3.79
N GLY A 119 13.20 -6.86 3.70
CA GLY A 119 12.14 -5.89 3.88
C GLY A 119 11.81 -5.67 5.36
N CYS A 120 10.81 -4.83 5.61
CA CYS A 120 10.30 -4.54 6.95
C CYS A 120 8.78 -4.49 6.94
N VAL A 121 8.13 -5.23 7.83
CA VAL A 121 6.69 -5.17 8.05
C VAL A 121 6.41 -4.68 9.47
N PRO A 122 5.60 -3.61 9.63
CA PRO A 122 5.16 -3.17 10.93
C PRO A 122 4.21 -4.19 11.57
N ILE A 123 4.26 -4.27 12.90
CA ILE A 123 3.36 -5.08 13.71
C ILE A 123 2.83 -4.24 14.87
N TYR A 124 1.53 -4.32 15.12
CA TYR A 124 0.88 -3.68 16.24
C TYR A 124 -0.06 -4.67 16.94
N GLN A 125 0.13 -4.85 18.25
CA GLN A 125 -0.65 -5.80 19.08
C GLN A 125 -0.76 -7.20 18.44
N GLY A 126 0.36 -7.70 17.90
CA GLY A 126 0.45 -9.04 17.28
C GLY A 126 -0.12 -9.12 15.85
N ARG A 127 -0.65 -8.03 15.29
CA ARG A 127 -1.17 -7.97 13.93
C ARG A 127 -0.16 -7.28 13.00
N LEU A 128 0.23 -7.95 11.93
CA LEU A 128 1.08 -7.36 10.89
C LEU A 128 0.29 -6.29 10.09
N GLU A 129 1.00 -5.24 9.65
CA GLU A 129 0.48 -4.20 8.77
C GLU A 129 1.13 -4.29 7.36
N PRO A 130 0.79 -5.33 6.58
CA PRO A 130 1.48 -5.64 5.34
C PRO A 130 1.19 -4.66 4.21
N LEU A 131 0.14 -3.83 4.34
CA LEU A 131 -0.23 -2.81 3.36
C LEU A 131 0.35 -1.43 3.72
N ALA A 132 1.32 -1.40 4.63
CA ALA A 132 2.20 -0.28 4.94
C ALA A 132 3.59 -0.83 5.27
N ALA A 133 4.26 -1.47 4.30
CA ALA A 133 5.46 -2.26 4.50
C ALA A 133 6.48 -2.08 3.36
N ILE A 134 7.71 -2.49 3.60
CA ILE A 134 8.76 -2.55 2.57
C ILE A 134 9.08 -4.00 2.26
N TYR A 135 9.07 -4.33 1.00
CA TYR A 135 9.36 -5.66 0.47
C TYR A 135 10.66 -5.64 -0.36
N PRO A 136 11.57 -6.62 -0.22
CA PRO A 136 12.66 -6.76 -1.17
C PRO A 136 12.09 -7.17 -2.53
N ASN A 137 12.58 -6.57 -3.62
CA ASN A 137 12.04 -6.85 -4.96
C ASN A 137 12.23 -8.31 -5.39
N LEU A 138 13.23 -8.99 -4.82
CA LEU A 138 13.44 -10.45 -5.00
C LEU A 138 12.27 -11.30 -4.49
N ALA A 139 11.42 -10.78 -3.60
CA ALA A 139 10.23 -11.48 -3.13
C ALA A 139 9.15 -11.62 -4.22
N TRP A 140 9.32 -11.01 -5.41
CA TRP A 140 8.38 -11.15 -6.51
C TRP A 140 8.13 -12.60 -6.94
N THR A 141 9.18 -13.40 -7.11
CA THR A 141 9.04 -14.81 -7.47
C THR A 141 8.23 -15.59 -6.44
N ILE A 142 8.45 -15.28 -5.15
CA ILE A 142 7.69 -15.88 -4.04
C ILE A 142 6.23 -15.42 -4.06
N ALA A 143 5.97 -14.16 -4.43
CA ALA A 143 4.61 -13.62 -4.56
C ALA A 143 3.84 -14.31 -5.70
N GLN A 144 4.50 -14.56 -6.85
CA GLN A 144 3.92 -15.31 -7.97
C GLN A 144 3.53 -16.74 -7.55
N GLU A 145 4.48 -17.50 -6.96
CA GLU A 145 4.19 -18.84 -6.46
C GLU A 145 3.04 -18.88 -5.44
N HIS A 146 2.96 -17.82 -4.60
CA HIS A 146 1.90 -17.70 -3.60
C HIS A 146 0.52 -17.58 -4.26
N LEU A 147 0.41 -16.74 -5.29
CA LEU A 147 -0.83 -16.54 -6.04
C LEU A 147 -1.18 -17.71 -6.97
N GLU A 148 -0.21 -18.35 -7.61
CA GLU A 148 -0.42 -19.57 -8.41
C GLU A 148 -1.04 -20.71 -7.57
N LYS A 149 -0.70 -20.77 -6.28
CA LYS A 149 -1.30 -21.69 -5.29
C LYS A 149 -2.61 -21.16 -4.71
N GLN A 150 -3.24 -20.14 -5.32
CA GLN A 150 -4.49 -19.50 -4.88
C GLN A 150 -4.43 -18.95 -3.44
N LYS A 151 -3.24 -18.59 -2.96
CA LYS A 151 -3.05 -18.00 -1.62
C LYS A 151 -3.17 -16.49 -1.72
N ALA A 152 -4.29 -15.92 -1.27
CA ALA A 152 -4.60 -14.48 -1.37
C ALA A 152 -4.17 -13.67 -0.13
N SER A 153 -3.62 -14.31 0.91
CA SER A 153 -3.34 -13.65 2.18
C SER A 153 -1.98 -12.96 2.19
N VAL A 154 -1.95 -11.63 2.19
CA VAL A 154 -0.74 -10.84 2.36
C VAL A 154 -0.14 -11.05 3.76
N GLN A 155 -0.97 -11.29 4.79
CA GLN A 155 -0.53 -11.65 6.13
C GLN A 155 0.32 -12.93 6.12
N ALA A 156 -0.17 -13.99 5.43
CA ALA A 156 0.55 -15.25 5.31
C ALA A 156 1.85 -15.10 4.50
N PHE A 157 1.85 -14.25 3.46
CA PHE A 157 3.04 -13.91 2.69
C PHE A 157 4.12 -13.25 3.54
N CYS A 158 3.76 -12.26 4.37
CA CYS A 158 4.69 -11.63 5.30
C CYS A 158 5.20 -12.59 6.38
N ARG A 159 4.33 -13.45 6.96
CA ARG A 159 4.76 -14.46 7.94
C ARG A 159 5.80 -15.41 7.34
N ARG A 160 5.59 -15.89 6.11
CA ARG A 160 6.60 -16.66 5.40
C ARG A 160 7.92 -15.89 5.27
N GLY A 161 7.85 -14.59 4.99
CA GLY A 161 9.04 -13.73 4.90
C GLY A 161 9.80 -13.60 6.20
N LEU A 162 9.10 -13.53 7.34
CA LEU A 162 9.70 -13.52 8.67
C LEU A 162 10.34 -14.87 8.99
N GLU A 163 9.65 -15.97 8.71
CA GLU A 163 10.12 -17.33 8.94
C GLU A 163 11.37 -17.67 8.12
N THR A 164 11.41 -17.19 6.86
CA THR A 164 12.53 -17.46 5.92
C THR A 164 13.60 -16.36 5.91
N GLY A 165 13.42 -15.29 6.69
CA GLY A 165 14.43 -14.28 6.99
C GLY A 165 14.59 -13.15 5.97
N TRP A 166 13.71 -13.04 4.95
CA TRP A 166 13.72 -11.90 4.02
C TRP A 166 12.79 -10.73 4.44
N MET A 167 12.14 -10.83 5.60
CA MET A 167 11.43 -9.74 6.28
C MET A 167 11.92 -9.59 7.71
N SER A 168 11.85 -8.39 8.23
CA SER A 168 12.03 -8.04 9.64
C SER A 168 10.76 -7.39 10.20
N LEU A 169 10.62 -7.38 11.52
CA LEU A 169 9.52 -6.73 12.21
C LEU A 169 9.91 -5.31 12.63
N TRP A 170 8.92 -4.42 12.58
CA TRP A 170 8.94 -3.15 13.29
C TRP A 170 7.74 -3.10 14.24
N GLU A 171 7.98 -3.21 15.54
CA GLU A 171 6.93 -3.08 16.54
C GLU A 171 6.55 -1.61 16.69
N LEU A 172 5.26 -1.33 16.45
CA LEU A 172 4.73 0.03 16.49
C LEU A 172 4.32 0.41 17.92
N SER A 173 4.60 1.65 18.30
CA SER A 173 3.94 2.31 19.43
C SER A 173 2.50 2.69 19.05
N ASP A 174 1.67 3.03 20.06
CA ASP A 174 0.31 3.54 19.83
C ASP A 174 0.32 4.80 18.94
N GLN A 175 1.34 5.63 19.09
CA GLN A 175 1.51 6.85 18.29
C GLN A 175 1.82 6.51 16.82
N ASP A 176 2.73 5.58 16.57
CA ASP A 176 3.09 5.16 15.21
C ASP A 176 1.91 4.48 14.51
N HIS A 177 1.14 3.67 15.25
CA HIS A 177 -0.01 2.96 14.69
C HIS A 177 -1.15 3.89 14.25
N ARG A 178 -1.31 5.08 14.85
CA ARG A 178 -2.32 6.06 14.42
C ARG A 178 -2.18 6.42 12.95
N ALA A 179 -0.95 6.51 12.43
CA ALA A 179 -0.68 6.77 11.02
C ALA A 179 -1.27 5.71 10.07
N LEU A 180 -1.57 4.51 10.58
CA LEU A 180 -2.13 3.38 9.83
C LEU A 180 -3.64 3.20 10.06
N THR A 181 -4.31 4.17 10.65
CA THR A 181 -5.76 4.14 10.82
C THR A 181 -6.45 4.23 9.46
N ASN A 182 -7.15 3.17 9.08
CA ASN A 182 -7.88 3.10 7.80
C ASN A 182 -9.24 3.78 7.89
N TRP A 183 -9.64 4.50 6.84
CA TRP A 183 -11.02 4.89 6.65
C TRP A 183 -11.80 3.74 5.98
N ASN A 184 -12.62 3.06 6.76
CA ASN A 184 -13.39 1.88 6.32
C ASN A 184 -14.89 2.12 6.21
N THR A 185 -15.40 3.17 6.89
CA THR A 185 -16.82 3.53 6.90
C THR A 185 -17.01 5.03 6.62
N PRO A 186 -18.19 5.46 6.15
CA PRO A 186 -18.50 6.89 6.02
C PRO A 186 -18.37 7.69 7.32
N LEU A 187 -18.45 7.03 8.48
CA LEU A 187 -18.29 7.66 9.80
C LEU A 187 -16.82 7.95 10.13
N ASP A 188 -15.90 7.22 9.54
CA ASP A 188 -14.46 7.44 9.69
C ASP A 188 -14.00 8.69 8.91
N TRP A 189 -14.87 9.23 8.06
CA TRP A 189 -14.57 10.35 7.17
C TRP A 189 -15.05 11.69 7.77
N PRO A 190 -14.18 12.50 8.40
CA PRO A 190 -14.60 13.67 9.18
C PRO A 190 -14.99 14.92 8.39
N VAL A 191 -14.86 14.94 7.05
CA VAL A 191 -14.66 16.23 6.35
C VAL A 191 -15.85 16.76 5.55
N ALA A 192 -16.87 15.96 5.27
CA ALA A 192 -17.97 16.48 4.42
C ALA A 192 -19.04 17.28 5.17
N GLN A 193 -19.00 17.34 6.50
CA GLN A 193 -20.06 18.01 7.27
C GLN A 193 -19.77 19.48 7.64
N ALA A 194 -18.51 19.89 7.62
CA ALA A 194 -18.14 21.25 8.03
C ALA A 194 -18.34 22.33 6.96
N GLN A 195 -18.62 21.96 5.70
CA GLN A 195 -18.80 22.92 4.58
C GLN A 195 -20.20 22.97 3.98
N ARG A 196 -21.18 22.30 4.58
CA ARG A 196 -22.59 22.59 4.32
C ARG A 196 -23.10 23.52 5.41
N GLY A 197 -22.64 24.75 5.38
CA GLY A 197 -23.31 25.86 6.05
C GLY A 197 -24.67 26.12 5.39
N PRO A 198 -25.59 26.78 6.10
CA PRO A 198 -27.01 26.88 5.80
C PRO A 198 -27.30 27.51 4.47
#